data_f26dba21cebbc4be2c591560d536f122
#
_entry.id   f26dba21cebbc4be2c591560d536f122
#
_cell.length_a   1.000
_cell.length_b   1.000
_cell.length_c   1.000
_cell.angle_alpha   90.00
_cell.angle_beta   90.00
_cell.angle_gamma   90.00
#
_symmetry.space_group_name_H-M   'P 1'
#
loop_
_entity.id
_entity.type
_entity.pdbx_description
1 polymer ?
#
loop_
_entity_poly.entity_id
_entity_poly.type
_entity_poly.pdbx_seq_one_letter_code
_entity_poly.pdbx_strand_id
1 'polypeptide(L)' 'MRNVMIKEHERVVLKTPIPEEGLETGDVGTVVHVYRDGRAYEVEFTTLAGKTAAVVTVETSQVRPVSQREITHARELAVA' A
#
# COMPACT_ATOMS: atom_id res chain seq x y z
N MET A 1 -4.90 -21.63 10.00
CA MET A 1 -4.73 -20.25 9.57
C MET A 1 -3.76 -20.17 8.42
N ARG A 2 -4.10 -19.38 7.44
CA ARG A 2 -3.26 -19.29 6.25
C ARG A 2 -2.34 -18.10 6.31
N ASN A 3 -1.06 -18.33 6.03
CA ASN A 3 -0.12 -17.24 5.88
C ASN A 3 -0.25 -16.65 4.50
N VAL A 4 -0.30 -15.33 4.45
CA VAL A 4 -0.34 -14.61 3.19
C VAL A 4 1.05 -14.09 2.93
N MET A 5 1.64 -14.52 1.81
CA MET A 5 2.94 -14.05 1.39
C MET A 5 2.75 -12.99 0.34
N ILE A 6 3.12 -11.77 0.67
CA ILE A 6 3.06 -10.66 -0.26
C ILE A 6 4.43 -10.53 -0.90
N LYS A 7 4.46 -10.44 -2.23
CA LYS A 7 5.69 -10.41 -2.99
C LYS A 7 5.86 -9.06 -3.66
N GLU A 8 7.07 -8.82 -4.14
CA GLU A 8 7.34 -7.61 -4.92
C GLU A 8 6.40 -7.53 -6.10
N HIS A 9 5.97 -6.31 -6.38
CA HIS A 9 5.07 -5.94 -7.48
C HIS A 9 3.62 -6.27 -7.21
N GLU A 10 3.30 -6.87 -6.08
CA GLU A 10 1.90 -7.08 -5.71
C GLU A 10 1.33 -5.82 -5.11
N ARG A 11 0.02 -5.64 -5.27
CA ARG A 11 -0.68 -4.51 -4.70
C ARG A 11 -1.15 -4.83 -3.30
N VAL A 12 -1.12 -3.81 -2.46
CA VAL A 12 -1.58 -3.93 -1.07
C VAL A 12 -2.49 -2.75 -0.76
N VAL A 13 -3.34 -2.95 0.25
CA VAL A 13 -4.27 -1.94 0.72
C VAL A 13 -3.86 -1.54 2.12
N LEU A 14 -3.79 -0.24 2.38
CA LEU A 14 -3.50 0.25 3.72
C LEU A 14 -4.64 -0.06 4.66
N LYS A 15 -4.31 -0.64 5.80
CA LYS A 15 -5.27 -0.90 6.87
C LYS A 15 -5.30 0.23 7.88
N THR A 16 -4.25 1.03 7.93
CA THR A 16 -4.14 2.17 8.84
C THR A 16 -3.67 3.37 8.04
N PRO A 17 -4.05 4.59 8.45
CA PRO A 17 -3.61 5.77 7.73
C PRO A 17 -2.14 6.08 8.01
N ILE A 18 -1.52 6.82 7.10
CA ILE A 18 -0.19 7.39 7.29
C ILE A 18 -0.34 8.88 7.03
N PRO A 19 -0.80 9.65 8.04
CA PRO A 19 -1.18 11.05 7.83
C PRO A 19 -0.03 11.93 7.35
N GLU A 20 1.19 11.64 7.80
CA GLU A 20 2.34 12.44 7.41
C GLU A 20 2.65 12.34 5.92
N GLU A 21 2.11 11.31 5.26
CA GLU A 21 2.27 11.14 3.82
C GLU A 21 0.99 11.44 3.07
N GLY A 22 -0.06 11.88 3.78
CA GLY A 22 -1.35 12.12 3.15
C GLY A 22 -2.08 10.86 2.75
N LEU A 23 -1.72 9.72 3.34
CA LEU A 23 -2.31 8.44 2.97
C LEU A 23 -3.37 8.03 3.98
N GLU A 24 -4.43 7.39 3.46
CA GLU A 24 -5.59 7.02 4.25
C GLU A 24 -5.81 5.51 4.18
N THR A 25 -6.52 5.00 5.17
CA THR A 25 -6.97 3.61 5.13
C THR A 25 -7.72 3.38 3.84
N GLY A 26 -7.39 2.28 3.16
CA GLY A 26 -8.02 1.94 1.89
C GLY A 26 -7.21 2.35 0.68
N ASP A 27 -6.18 3.17 0.86
CA ASP A 27 -5.31 3.51 -0.27
C ASP A 27 -4.54 2.28 -0.72
N VAL A 28 -4.34 2.18 -2.03
CA VAL A 28 -3.71 1.02 -2.65
C VAL A 28 -2.33 1.42 -3.14
N GLY A 29 -1.34 0.62 -2.80
CA GLY A 29 0.01 0.81 -3.29
C GLY A 29 0.57 -0.47 -3.86
N THR A 30 1.78 -0.38 -4.41
CA THR A 30 2.48 -1.51 -5.00
C THR A 30 3.75 -1.76 -4.20
N VAL A 31 3.98 -3.01 -3.83
CA VAL A 31 5.19 -3.40 -3.12
C VAL A 31 6.36 -3.33 -4.09
N VAL A 32 7.36 -2.51 -3.76
CA VAL A 32 8.56 -2.39 -4.58
C VAL A 32 9.75 -3.10 -3.96
N HIS A 33 9.65 -3.47 -2.69
CA HIS A 33 10.70 -4.21 -2.01
C HIS A 33 10.15 -4.91 -0.80
N VAL A 34 10.56 -6.16 -0.59
CA VAL A 34 10.21 -6.93 0.61
C VAL A 34 11.47 -7.02 1.45
N TYR A 35 11.40 -6.48 2.66
CA TYR A 35 12.55 -6.53 3.55
C TYR A 35 12.74 -7.95 4.07
N ARG A 36 13.94 -8.20 4.54
CA ARG A 36 14.31 -9.51 5.05
C ARG A 36 13.28 -9.96 6.07
N ASP A 37 12.95 -11.24 6.08
CA ASP A 37 11.97 -11.85 6.96
C ASP A 37 10.54 -11.57 6.59
N GLY A 38 10.27 -10.76 5.58
CA GLY A 38 8.91 -10.43 5.19
C GLY A 38 8.16 -9.66 6.25
N ARG A 39 8.87 -8.91 7.10
CA ARG A 39 8.22 -8.18 8.20
C ARG A 39 7.85 -6.77 7.81
N ALA A 40 8.43 -6.27 6.74
CA ALA A 40 8.15 -4.92 6.28
C ALA A 40 8.24 -4.88 4.78
N TYR A 41 7.58 -3.91 4.22
CA TYR A 41 7.56 -3.70 2.77
C TYR A 41 7.85 -2.25 2.49
N GLU A 42 8.50 -2.02 1.35
CA GLU A 42 8.56 -0.69 0.76
C GLU A 42 7.44 -0.61 -0.24
N VAL A 43 6.55 0.37 -0.09
CA VAL A 43 5.34 0.45 -0.91
C VAL A 43 5.28 1.79 -1.58
N GLU A 44 5.05 1.76 -2.90
CA GLU A 44 4.88 2.96 -3.68
C GLU A 44 3.39 3.20 -3.91
N PHE A 45 2.95 4.40 -3.55
CA PHE A 45 1.58 4.85 -3.80
C PHE A 45 1.61 5.84 -4.94
N THR A 46 0.81 5.60 -5.96
CA THR A 46 0.75 6.46 -7.13
C THR A 46 -0.66 6.99 -7.30
N THR A 47 -0.75 8.16 -7.92
CA THR A 47 -2.06 8.67 -8.34
C THR A 47 -2.56 7.84 -9.51
N LEU A 48 -3.84 7.95 -9.80
CA LEU A 48 -4.42 7.24 -10.94
C LEU A 48 -3.84 7.72 -12.27
N ALA A 49 -3.25 8.91 -12.27
CA ALA A 49 -2.54 9.42 -13.46
C ALA A 49 -1.12 8.88 -13.56
N GLY A 50 -0.68 8.08 -12.60
CA GLY A 50 0.61 7.43 -12.67
C GLY A 50 1.75 8.18 -12.01
N LYS A 51 1.47 9.24 -11.26
CA LYS A 51 2.51 9.98 -10.55
C LYS A 51 2.71 9.38 -9.17
N THR A 52 3.97 9.27 -8.75
CA THR A 52 4.29 8.79 -7.42
C THR A 52 3.84 9.82 -6.40
N ALA A 53 2.97 9.38 -5.49
CA ALA A 53 2.53 10.22 -4.38
C ALA A 53 3.44 10.04 -3.17
N ALA A 54 3.86 8.81 -2.89
CA ALA A 54 4.70 8.52 -1.74
C ALA A 54 5.33 7.15 -1.91
N VAL A 55 6.51 6.97 -1.32
CA VAL A 55 7.13 5.66 -1.15
C VAL A 55 7.42 5.54 0.33
N VAL A 56 6.81 4.55 0.97
CA VAL A 56 6.89 4.44 2.43
C VAL A 56 7.20 3.01 2.84
N THR A 57 7.86 2.88 3.97
CA THR A 57 8.08 1.59 4.60
C THR A 57 6.90 1.31 5.52
N VAL A 58 6.28 0.15 5.34
CA VAL A 58 5.14 -0.26 6.17
C VAL A 58 5.43 -1.61 6.77
N GLU A 59 4.85 -1.85 7.93
CA GLU A 59 4.90 -3.17 8.55
C GLU A 59 3.80 -4.03 7.96
N THR A 60 3.98 -5.35 8.07
CA THR A 60 2.99 -6.28 7.52
C THR A 60 1.61 -6.06 8.13
N SER A 61 1.55 -5.63 9.38
CA SER A 61 0.27 -5.40 10.05
C SER A 61 -0.47 -4.18 9.51
N GLN A 62 0.19 -3.32 8.74
CA GLN A 62 -0.41 -2.10 8.25
C GLN A 62 -1.07 -2.26 6.89
N VAL A 63 -0.86 -3.40 6.24
CA VAL A 63 -1.36 -3.60 4.88
C VAL A 63 -1.98 -5.00 4.77
N ARG A 64 -2.77 -5.16 3.74
CA ARG A 64 -3.32 -6.46 3.37
C ARG A 64 -3.30 -6.59 1.85
N PRO A 65 -3.36 -7.82 1.33
CA PRO A 65 -3.43 -7.99 -0.12
C PRO A 65 -4.74 -7.45 -0.67
N VAL A 66 -4.71 -7.05 -1.94
CA VAL A 66 -5.93 -6.71 -2.66
C VAL A 66 -6.68 -8.00 -2.95
N SER A 67 -8.00 -8.00 -2.75
CA SER A 67 -8.81 -9.17 -3.03
C SER A 67 -9.36 -9.08 -4.45
N GLN A 68 -9.77 -10.23 -4.99
CA GLN A 68 -10.25 -10.32 -6.36
C GLN A 68 -11.55 -9.57 -6.60
N ARG A 69 -12.26 -9.23 -5.54
CA ARG A 69 -13.56 -8.60 -5.67
C ARG A 69 -13.53 -7.10 -5.42
N GLU A 70 -12.36 -6.53 -5.28
CA GLU A 70 -12.23 -5.11 -4.99
C GLU A 70 -12.07 -4.30 -6.26
N ILE A 71 -12.71 -3.13 -6.28
CA ILE A 71 -12.59 -2.20 -7.39
C ILE A 71 -11.98 -0.91 -6.87
N THR A 72 -11.53 -0.07 -7.78
CA THR A 72 -10.93 1.20 -7.41
C THR A 72 -11.98 2.18 -6.90
N HIS A 73 -11.52 3.07 -6.04
CA HIS A 73 -12.33 4.18 -5.53
C HIS A 73 -11.44 5.41 -5.54
N ALA A 74 -11.88 6.46 -6.22
CA ALA A 74 -11.04 7.64 -6.39
C ALA A 74 -11.29 8.63 -5.28
N ARG A 75 -10.21 9.20 -4.76
CA ARG A 75 -10.23 10.34 -3.87
C ARG A 75 -9.10 11.25 -4.24
N GLU A 76 -9.20 12.49 -3.88
CA GLU A 76 -8.10 13.40 -4.13
C GLU A 76 -7.09 13.32 -3.01
N LEU A 77 -5.81 13.34 -3.40
CA LEU A 77 -4.74 13.38 -2.43
C LEU A 77 -4.73 14.76 -1.79
N ALA A 78 -4.71 14.78 -0.47
CA ALA A 78 -4.59 16.05 0.23
C ALA A 78 -3.16 16.53 0.04
N VAL A 79 -3.03 17.69 -0.60
CA VAL A 79 -1.72 18.27 -0.88
C VAL A 79 -1.45 19.31 0.17
N ALA A 80 -0.30 19.18 0.82
CA ALA A 80 0.12 20.20 1.78
C ALA A 80 0.59 21.44 1.04
#